data_bebbc89d59dbe8b7b4e27f86f35daa2a
#
_entry.id   bebbc89d59dbe8b7b4e27f86f35daa2a
#
_cell.length_a   1.000
_cell.length_b   1.000
_cell.length_c   1.000
_cell.angle_alpha   90.00
_cell.angle_beta   90.00
_cell.angle_gamma   90.00
#
_symmetry.space_group_name_H-M   'P 1'
#
loop_
_entity.id
_entity.type
_entity.pdbx_description
1 polymer ?
#
loop_
_entity_poly.entity_id
_entity_poly.type
_entity_poly.pdbx_seq_one_letter_code
_entity_poly.pdbx_strand_id
1 'polypeptide(L)'
;MLSVLAKSIREYKKPSLLAPLLVSGEVVMECIIPFVTANLVNQIKAGCSIGVIVQYGAVLVVMAGLSLTFGALAGSACATASCGFARNLRKDMFYKIQDYSFENIDKFSVSSLVTRMTTDVTNVQMAYMMIVRTAIRCPLMLVFSFAMAFIMGGKMAVIFLLVIPVLGVGLALVVRSTMPLFKRVFKKYDALNSSVQENIKGMRVVKSYVREEYEKQKFGAAAADVQRDFTRAERILAFNNPLMQFCVYAVMVFVLSFGSYTVITSRGLALDVGQMSSMLTYSFQILMSLMMLSMVFVMITMASESAQRIVEVLCEESALQSPENPVREVKDGSIDFDNVSFKYAKTAERMALSGIDLHIRSGETIGIIGGTGSSKSTLI
;
A
#
# COMPACT_ATOMS: atom_id res chain seq x y z
N MET A 1 -1.03 9.87 11.75
CA MET A 1 -1.14 9.46 10.34
C MET A 1 -2.45 8.69 10.05
N LEU A 2 -2.64 7.47 10.57
CA LEU A 2 -3.85 6.66 10.29
C LEU A 2 -5.16 7.35 10.65
N SER A 3 -5.22 8.06 11.78
CA SER A 3 -6.42 8.80 12.22
C SER A 3 -6.81 9.93 11.26
N VAL A 4 -5.83 10.58 10.62
CA VAL A 4 -6.08 11.63 9.62
C VAL A 4 -6.67 11.03 8.36
N LEU A 5 -6.04 9.98 7.81
CA LEU A 5 -6.51 9.30 6.62
C LEU A 5 -7.90 8.65 6.81
N ALA A 6 -8.15 8.08 7.99
CA ALA A 6 -9.44 7.45 8.30
C ALA A 6 -10.63 8.44 8.25
N LYS A 7 -10.39 9.75 8.43
CA LYS A 7 -11.44 10.77 8.29
C LYS A 7 -11.99 10.83 6.86
N SER A 8 -11.22 10.46 5.86
CA SER A 8 -11.64 10.46 4.44
C SER A 8 -12.47 9.22 4.04
N ILE A 9 -12.69 8.26 4.95
CA ILE A 9 -13.57 7.10 4.67
C ILE A 9 -15.04 7.51 4.60
N ARG A 10 -15.52 8.40 5.47
CA ARG A 10 -16.87 9.01 5.50
C ARG A 10 -17.99 8.03 5.15
N GLU A 11 -18.70 8.27 4.04
CA GLU A 11 -19.84 7.49 3.54
C GLU A 11 -19.50 6.03 3.17
N TYR A 12 -18.20 5.74 2.96
CA TYR A 12 -17.74 4.40 2.58
C TYR A 12 -17.43 3.47 3.76
N LYS A 13 -17.83 3.85 5.00
CA LYS A 13 -17.70 2.98 6.19
C LYS A 13 -18.45 1.66 6.03
N LYS A 14 -19.67 1.70 5.47
CA LYS A 14 -20.47 0.49 5.26
C LYS A 14 -19.79 -0.52 4.33
N PRO A 15 -19.36 -0.17 3.09
CA PRO A 15 -18.59 -1.08 2.26
C PRO A 15 -17.28 -1.54 2.89
N SER A 16 -16.60 -0.66 3.65
CA SER A 16 -15.34 -0.99 4.33
C SER A 16 -15.48 -2.03 5.44
N LEU A 17 -16.65 -2.11 6.09
CA LEU A 17 -16.96 -3.14 7.10
C LEU A 17 -17.59 -4.38 6.47
N LEU A 18 -18.36 -4.21 5.40
CA LEU A 18 -19.02 -5.32 4.71
C LEU A 18 -18.01 -6.22 3.99
N ALA A 19 -16.97 -5.65 3.38
CA ALA A 19 -15.97 -6.43 2.67
C ALA A 19 -15.24 -7.45 3.56
N PRO A 20 -14.70 -7.11 4.76
CA PRO A 20 -14.16 -8.07 5.72
C PRO A 20 -15.14 -9.15 6.13
N LEU A 21 -16.40 -8.80 6.37
CA LEU A 21 -17.43 -9.76 6.76
C LEU A 21 -17.67 -10.79 5.65
N LEU A 22 -17.80 -10.35 4.41
CA LEU A 22 -17.98 -11.21 3.25
C LEU A 22 -16.75 -12.09 2.98
N VAL A 23 -15.54 -11.52 3.13
CA VAL A 23 -14.28 -12.26 3.07
C VAL A 23 -14.23 -13.37 4.13
N SER A 24 -14.72 -13.09 5.35
CA SER A 24 -14.78 -14.10 6.40
C SER A 24 -15.70 -15.25 6.02
N GLY A 25 -16.85 -14.95 5.40
CA GLY A 25 -17.76 -15.97 4.86
C GLY A 25 -17.11 -16.81 3.74
N GLU A 26 -16.40 -16.15 2.82
CA GLU A 26 -15.62 -16.79 1.75
C GLU A 26 -14.61 -17.79 2.33
N VAL A 27 -13.80 -17.34 3.31
CA VAL A 27 -12.78 -18.17 3.99
C VAL A 27 -13.39 -19.38 4.69
N VAL A 28 -14.52 -19.21 5.38
CA VAL A 28 -15.22 -20.32 6.04
C VAL A 28 -15.64 -21.38 5.01
N MET A 29 -16.23 -20.96 3.89
CA MET A 29 -16.62 -21.88 2.82
C MET A 29 -15.41 -22.62 2.23
N GLU A 30 -14.33 -21.89 1.93
CA GLU A 30 -13.09 -22.48 1.41
C GLU A 30 -12.44 -23.49 2.38
N CYS A 31 -12.57 -23.28 3.68
CA CYS A 31 -12.06 -24.23 4.69
C CYS A 31 -12.98 -25.46 4.88
N ILE A 32 -14.28 -25.35 4.62
CA ILE A 32 -15.21 -26.46 4.75
C ILE A 32 -15.19 -27.37 3.50
N ILE A 33 -14.92 -26.85 2.31
CA ILE A 33 -14.87 -27.64 1.07
C ILE A 33 -13.93 -28.85 1.16
N PRO A 34 -12.66 -28.74 1.64
CA PRO A 34 -11.79 -29.91 1.79
C PRO A 34 -12.32 -30.96 2.80
N PHE A 35 -13.02 -30.49 3.84
CA PHE A 35 -13.66 -31.39 4.82
C PHE A 35 -14.77 -32.23 4.16
N VAL A 36 -15.66 -31.61 3.37
CA VAL A 36 -16.70 -32.33 2.64
C VAL A 36 -16.11 -33.26 1.59
N THR A 37 -15.02 -32.80 0.93
CA THR A 37 -14.28 -33.63 -0.06
C THR A 37 -13.66 -34.85 0.61
N ALA A 38 -13.10 -34.72 1.81
CA ALA A 38 -12.58 -35.87 2.57
C ALA A 38 -13.66 -36.93 2.83
N ASN A 39 -14.83 -36.47 3.27
CA ASN A 39 -15.96 -37.38 3.53
C ASN A 39 -16.40 -38.09 2.24
N LEU A 40 -16.45 -37.38 1.11
CA LEU A 40 -16.73 -37.99 -0.19
C LEU A 40 -15.69 -39.06 -0.56
N VAL A 41 -14.39 -38.79 -0.40
CA VAL A 41 -13.30 -39.73 -0.69
C VAL A 41 -13.47 -41.00 0.16
N ASN A 42 -13.83 -40.85 1.43
CA ASN A 42 -14.04 -41.99 2.33
C ASN A 42 -15.28 -42.82 1.95
N GLN A 43 -16.37 -42.17 1.53
CA GLN A 43 -17.57 -42.87 1.03
C GLN A 43 -17.26 -43.65 -0.26
N ILE A 44 -16.47 -43.05 -1.19
CA ILE A 44 -16.04 -43.76 -2.41
C ILE A 44 -15.20 -44.98 -2.06
N LYS A 45 -14.25 -44.85 -1.11
CA LYS A 45 -13.45 -45.99 -0.61
C LYS A 45 -14.30 -47.10 0.01
N ALA A 46 -15.40 -46.73 0.68
CA ALA A 46 -16.34 -47.69 1.27
C ALA A 46 -17.28 -48.38 0.25
N GLY A 47 -17.21 -47.98 -1.04
CA GLY A 47 -18.04 -48.58 -2.09
C GLY A 47 -19.46 -48.01 -2.12
N CYS A 48 -19.61 -46.71 -1.93
CA CYS A 48 -20.93 -46.05 -1.93
C CYS A 48 -21.64 -46.08 -3.30
N SER A 49 -22.96 -45.94 -3.27
CA SER A 49 -23.76 -45.83 -4.49
C SER A 49 -23.50 -44.52 -5.26
N ILE A 50 -23.73 -44.52 -6.59
CA ILE A 50 -23.61 -43.34 -7.43
C ILE A 50 -24.48 -42.18 -6.90
N GLY A 51 -25.66 -42.47 -6.33
CA GLY A 51 -26.54 -41.49 -5.72
C GLY A 51 -25.88 -40.67 -4.60
N VAL A 52 -25.04 -41.29 -3.75
CA VAL A 52 -24.29 -40.61 -2.69
C VAL A 52 -23.23 -39.70 -3.29
N ILE A 53 -22.54 -40.16 -4.34
CA ILE A 53 -21.53 -39.31 -5.04
C ILE A 53 -22.18 -38.08 -5.63
N VAL A 54 -23.36 -38.21 -6.26
CA VAL A 54 -24.11 -37.09 -6.84
C VAL A 54 -24.58 -36.14 -5.74
N GLN A 55 -25.02 -36.62 -4.57
CA GLN A 55 -25.38 -35.75 -3.44
C GLN A 55 -24.19 -34.90 -2.93
N TYR A 56 -23.04 -35.54 -2.67
CA TYR A 56 -21.84 -34.81 -2.26
C TYR A 56 -21.36 -33.84 -3.34
N GLY A 57 -21.42 -34.22 -4.63
CA GLY A 57 -21.11 -33.37 -5.75
C GLY A 57 -22.03 -32.14 -5.80
N ALA A 58 -23.33 -32.31 -5.61
CA ALA A 58 -24.30 -31.20 -5.55
C ALA A 58 -23.99 -30.26 -4.37
N VAL A 59 -23.69 -30.80 -3.18
CA VAL A 59 -23.28 -30.00 -2.01
C VAL A 59 -22.01 -29.18 -2.32
N LEU A 60 -21.00 -29.80 -2.91
CA LEU A 60 -19.75 -29.10 -3.27
C LEU A 60 -19.96 -27.99 -4.31
N VAL A 61 -20.85 -28.22 -5.31
CA VAL A 61 -21.22 -27.18 -6.29
C VAL A 61 -21.93 -26.01 -5.62
N VAL A 62 -22.88 -26.28 -4.71
CA VAL A 62 -23.55 -25.22 -3.94
C VAL A 62 -22.57 -24.45 -3.08
N MET A 63 -21.66 -25.13 -2.38
CA MET A 63 -20.64 -24.48 -1.55
C MET A 63 -19.67 -23.63 -2.40
N ALA A 64 -19.25 -24.13 -3.54
CA ALA A 64 -18.42 -23.38 -4.48
C ALA A 64 -19.16 -22.13 -5.03
N GLY A 65 -20.46 -22.27 -5.33
CA GLY A 65 -21.32 -21.15 -5.71
C GLY A 65 -21.48 -20.10 -4.62
N LEU A 66 -21.64 -20.53 -3.35
CA LEU A 66 -21.66 -19.62 -2.20
C LEU A 66 -20.32 -18.93 -1.99
N SER A 67 -19.21 -19.65 -2.08
CA SER A 67 -17.85 -19.06 -1.99
C SER A 67 -17.63 -18.02 -3.09
N LEU A 68 -18.01 -18.34 -4.32
CA LEU A 68 -17.94 -17.41 -5.45
C LEU A 68 -18.77 -16.14 -5.20
N THR A 69 -20.00 -16.29 -4.70
CA THR A 69 -20.87 -15.12 -4.40
C THR A 69 -20.29 -14.26 -3.30
N PHE A 70 -19.80 -14.86 -2.20
CA PHE A 70 -19.10 -14.11 -1.14
C PHE A 70 -17.87 -13.40 -1.67
N GLY A 71 -17.03 -14.05 -2.48
CA GLY A 71 -15.83 -13.48 -3.07
C GLY A 71 -16.14 -12.33 -4.04
N ALA A 72 -17.16 -12.47 -4.88
CA ALA A 72 -17.60 -11.43 -5.81
C ALA A 72 -18.17 -10.21 -5.09
N LEU A 73 -19.04 -10.43 -4.09
CA LEU A 73 -19.60 -9.35 -3.26
C LEU A 73 -18.52 -8.66 -2.42
N ALA A 74 -17.60 -9.42 -1.85
CA ALA A 74 -16.45 -8.88 -1.11
C ALA A 74 -15.56 -8.03 -2.02
N GLY A 75 -15.28 -8.50 -3.24
CA GLY A 75 -14.53 -7.76 -4.25
C GLY A 75 -15.20 -6.44 -4.63
N SER A 76 -16.50 -6.47 -4.90
CA SER A 76 -17.30 -5.29 -5.22
C SER A 76 -17.33 -4.28 -4.06
N ALA A 77 -17.58 -4.74 -2.83
CA ALA A 77 -17.58 -3.91 -1.64
C ALA A 77 -16.20 -3.28 -1.40
N CYS A 78 -15.12 -4.06 -1.56
CA CYS A 78 -13.75 -3.60 -1.42
C CYS A 78 -13.37 -2.56 -2.48
N ALA A 79 -13.76 -2.77 -3.74
CA ALA A 79 -13.54 -1.81 -4.82
C ALA A 79 -14.27 -0.49 -4.55
N THR A 80 -15.55 -0.55 -4.15
CA THR A 80 -16.35 0.61 -3.78
C THR A 80 -15.71 1.37 -2.60
N ALA A 81 -15.27 0.65 -1.57
CA ALA A 81 -14.63 1.23 -0.39
C ALA A 81 -13.30 1.93 -0.75
N SER A 82 -12.42 1.26 -1.50
CA SER A 82 -11.09 1.77 -1.83
C SER A 82 -11.12 2.93 -2.83
N CYS A 83 -11.93 2.83 -3.87
CA CYS A 83 -12.10 3.92 -4.85
C CYS A 83 -12.80 5.13 -4.23
N GLY A 84 -13.81 4.89 -3.37
CA GLY A 84 -14.50 5.95 -2.63
C GLY A 84 -13.59 6.67 -1.64
N PHE A 85 -12.80 5.92 -0.88
CA PHE A 85 -11.78 6.48 -0.01
C PHE A 85 -10.77 7.36 -0.78
N ALA A 86 -10.25 6.88 -1.92
CA ALA A 86 -9.31 7.63 -2.74
C ALA A 86 -9.95 8.90 -3.36
N ARG A 87 -11.22 8.82 -3.76
CA ARG A 87 -11.98 10.00 -4.22
C ARG A 87 -12.05 11.07 -3.14
N ASN A 88 -12.42 10.69 -1.92
CA ASN A 88 -12.54 11.62 -0.80
C ASN A 88 -11.17 12.19 -0.43
N LEU A 89 -10.13 11.35 -0.43
CA LEU A 89 -8.76 11.78 -0.13
C LEU A 89 -8.26 12.81 -1.14
N ARG A 90 -8.50 12.60 -2.46
CA ARG A 90 -8.17 13.59 -3.51
C ARG A 90 -8.95 14.90 -3.31
N LYS A 91 -10.24 14.80 -2.96
CA LYS A 91 -11.08 15.96 -2.68
C LYS A 91 -10.54 16.74 -1.49
N ASP A 92 -10.24 16.07 -0.38
CA ASP A 92 -9.73 16.70 0.84
C ASP A 92 -8.39 17.40 0.60
N MET A 93 -7.49 16.74 -0.12
CA MET A 93 -6.21 17.33 -0.51
C MET A 93 -6.38 18.54 -1.43
N PHE A 94 -7.25 18.42 -2.44
CA PHE A 94 -7.50 19.52 -3.37
C PHE A 94 -8.04 20.77 -2.66
N TYR A 95 -9.02 20.59 -1.78
CA TYR A 95 -9.59 21.69 -1.01
C TYR A 95 -8.55 22.30 -0.08
N LYS A 96 -7.75 21.46 0.58
CA LYS A 96 -6.67 21.95 1.44
C LYS A 96 -5.62 22.77 0.69
N ILE A 97 -5.28 22.35 -0.53
CA ILE A 97 -4.34 23.08 -1.40
C ILE A 97 -4.93 24.43 -1.86
N GLN A 98 -6.25 24.53 -2.08
CA GLN A 98 -6.88 25.81 -2.40
C GLN A 98 -6.80 26.84 -1.25
N ASP A 99 -6.73 26.35 0.00
CA ASP A 99 -6.60 27.20 1.20
C ASP A 99 -5.14 27.60 1.47
N TYR A 100 -4.17 27.13 0.68
CA TYR A 100 -2.75 27.42 0.88
C TYR A 100 -2.39 28.86 0.49
N SER A 101 -1.51 29.46 1.27
CA SER A 101 -0.79 30.67 0.89
C SER A 101 0.32 30.38 -0.14
N PHE A 102 0.86 31.42 -0.77
CA PHE A 102 2.00 31.27 -1.67
C PHE A 102 3.21 30.63 -0.99
N GLU A 103 3.48 30.93 0.28
CA GLU A 103 4.57 30.34 1.06
C GLU A 103 4.41 28.80 1.17
N ASN A 104 3.18 28.31 1.40
CA ASN A 104 2.90 26.87 1.45
C ASN A 104 3.10 26.20 0.09
N ILE A 105 2.68 26.88 -1.02
CA ILE A 105 2.85 26.35 -2.38
C ILE A 105 4.33 26.26 -2.75
N ASP A 106 5.12 27.27 -2.39
CA ASP A 106 6.58 27.28 -2.63
C ASP A 106 7.29 26.15 -1.84
N LYS A 107 6.84 25.91 -0.60
CA LYS A 107 7.36 24.83 0.25
C LYS A 107 7.20 23.45 -0.39
N PHE A 108 6.06 23.15 -1.00
CA PHE A 108 5.76 21.82 -1.55
C PHE A 108 6.16 21.65 -3.01
N SER A 109 6.37 22.67 -3.78
CA SER A 109 6.45 22.73 -5.25
C SER A 109 5.21 22.16 -5.97
N VAL A 110 4.86 22.69 -7.12
CA VAL A 110 3.68 22.25 -7.89
C VAL A 110 3.80 20.80 -8.35
N SER A 111 4.98 20.39 -8.83
CA SER A 111 5.22 19.01 -9.29
C SER A 111 5.06 17.99 -8.17
N SER A 112 5.50 18.32 -6.94
CA SER A 112 5.34 17.48 -5.77
C SER A 112 3.87 17.32 -5.38
N LEU A 113 3.09 18.40 -5.38
CA LEU A 113 1.64 18.36 -5.08
C LEU A 113 0.89 17.50 -6.10
N VAL A 114 1.20 17.62 -7.39
CA VAL A 114 0.60 16.79 -8.44
C VAL A 114 0.91 15.30 -8.19
N THR A 115 2.17 14.95 -7.89
CA THR A 115 2.58 13.56 -7.59
C THR A 115 1.84 13.01 -6.38
N ARG A 116 1.67 13.82 -5.32
CA ARG A 116 0.93 13.42 -4.11
C ARG A 116 -0.54 13.17 -4.39
N MET A 117 -1.18 13.99 -5.23
CA MET A 117 -2.59 13.83 -5.62
C MET A 117 -2.84 12.65 -6.58
N THR A 118 -1.84 12.25 -7.35
CA THR A 118 -1.96 11.16 -8.34
C THR A 118 -1.36 9.86 -7.83
N THR A 119 -0.06 9.75 -7.84
CA THR A 119 0.67 8.52 -7.54
C THR A 119 0.53 8.11 -6.07
N ASP A 120 0.74 9.06 -5.13
CA ASP A 120 0.69 8.73 -3.71
C ASP A 120 -0.71 8.33 -3.26
N VAL A 121 -1.76 9.02 -3.74
CA VAL A 121 -3.15 8.61 -3.45
C VAL A 121 -3.45 7.23 -4.04
N THR A 122 -2.92 6.90 -5.23
CA THR A 122 -3.11 5.58 -5.82
C THR A 122 -2.41 4.48 -5.01
N ASN A 123 -1.20 4.73 -4.52
CA ASN A 123 -0.47 3.81 -3.64
C ASN A 123 -1.24 3.55 -2.34
N VAL A 124 -1.75 4.60 -1.71
CA VAL A 124 -2.55 4.50 -0.48
C VAL A 124 -3.89 3.81 -0.74
N GLN A 125 -4.53 4.04 -1.89
CA GLN A 125 -5.74 3.34 -2.33
C GLN A 125 -5.51 1.84 -2.45
N MET A 126 -4.39 1.42 -3.09
CA MET A 126 -4.02 0.01 -3.25
C MET A 126 -3.74 -0.65 -1.91
N ALA A 127 -3.01 0.03 -1.02
CA ALA A 127 -2.76 -0.46 0.34
C ALA A 127 -4.07 -0.60 1.13
N TYR A 128 -4.97 0.36 1.03
CA TYR A 128 -6.28 0.29 1.68
C TYR A 128 -7.10 -0.89 1.19
N MET A 129 -7.12 -1.14 -0.13
CA MET A 129 -7.76 -2.31 -0.73
C MET A 129 -7.16 -3.61 -0.19
N MET A 130 -5.83 -3.70 -0.09
CA MET A 130 -5.14 -4.85 0.48
C MET A 130 -5.43 -5.06 1.97
N ILE A 131 -5.52 -3.98 2.75
CA ILE A 131 -5.85 -4.05 4.18
C ILE A 131 -7.27 -4.59 4.38
N VAL A 132 -8.25 -4.03 3.66
CA VAL A 132 -9.67 -4.37 3.84
C VAL A 132 -9.99 -5.80 3.38
N ARG A 133 -9.27 -6.33 2.39
CA ARG A 133 -9.52 -7.67 1.84
C ARG A 133 -8.46 -8.68 2.26
N THR A 134 -7.22 -8.51 1.83
CA THR A 134 -6.18 -9.53 1.91
C THR A 134 -5.58 -9.66 3.31
N ALA A 135 -5.35 -8.52 4.00
CA ALA A 135 -4.80 -8.54 5.36
C ALA A 135 -5.75 -9.16 6.40
N ILE A 136 -7.05 -9.21 6.10
CA ILE A 136 -8.04 -9.90 6.93
C ILE A 136 -8.19 -11.35 6.50
N ARG A 137 -8.24 -11.62 5.18
CA ARG A 137 -8.35 -12.97 4.63
C ARG A 137 -7.20 -13.88 5.07
N CYS A 138 -5.94 -13.41 4.97
CA CYS A 138 -4.78 -14.26 5.21
C CYS A 138 -4.69 -14.79 6.65
N PRO A 139 -4.82 -13.98 7.72
CA PRO A 139 -4.83 -14.50 9.08
C PRO A 139 -6.02 -15.43 9.36
N LEU A 140 -7.21 -15.08 8.87
CA LEU A 140 -8.39 -15.95 9.02
C LEU A 140 -8.18 -17.29 8.34
N MET A 141 -7.70 -17.29 7.09
CA MET A 141 -7.40 -18.49 6.33
C MET A 141 -6.35 -19.36 7.06
N LEU A 142 -5.30 -18.72 7.60
CA LEU A 142 -4.25 -19.41 8.36
C LEU A 142 -4.82 -20.07 9.62
N VAL A 143 -5.62 -19.33 10.39
CA VAL A 143 -6.21 -19.83 11.64
C VAL A 143 -7.23 -20.95 11.36
N PHE A 144 -8.15 -20.73 10.43
CA PHE A 144 -9.18 -21.72 10.10
C PHE A 144 -8.58 -22.97 9.44
N SER A 145 -7.67 -22.82 8.48
CA SER A 145 -7.02 -23.98 7.84
C SER A 145 -6.16 -24.76 8.82
N PHE A 146 -5.47 -24.09 9.77
CA PHE A 146 -4.72 -24.74 10.82
C PHE A 146 -5.65 -25.52 11.78
N ALA A 147 -6.75 -24.90 12.22
CA ALA A 147 -7.74 -25.54 13.06
C ALA A 147 -8.35 -26.76 12.37
N MET A 148 -8.74 -26.65 11.10
CA MET A 148 -9.28 -27.75 10.31
C MET A 148 -8.26 -28.86 10.08
N ALA A 149 -6.99 -28.52 9.82
CA ALA A 149 -5.91 -29.49 9.70
C ALA A 149 -5.70 -30.26 11.03
N PHE A 150 -5.86 -29.58 12.17
CA PHE A 150 -5.77 -30.23 13.48
C PHE A 150 -6.96 -31.14 13.75
N ILE A 151 -8.18 -30.74 13.40
CA ILE A 151 -9.41 -31.54 13.52
C ILE A 151 -9.32 -32.81 12.65
N MET A 152 -8.82 -32.66 11.42
CA MET A 152 -8.76 -33.75 10.45
C MET A 152 -7.55 -34.68 10.65
N GLY A 153 -6.38 -34.12 10.93
CA GLY A 153 -5.11 -34.86 11.00
C GLY A 153 -4.63 -35.18 12.42
N GLY A 154 -5.30 -34.62 13.45
CA GLY A 154 -4.92 -34.85 14.84
C GLY A 154 -3.43 -34.56 15.09
N LYS A 155 -2.70 -35.60 15.61
CA LYS A 155 -1.25 -35.46 15.88
C LYS A 155 -0.40 -35.15 14.67
N MET A 156 -0.86 -35.47 13.45
CA MET A 156 -0.13 -35.15 12.20
C MET A 156 -0.06 -33.65 11.94
N ALA A 157 -1.03 -32.87 12.42
CA ALA A 157 -1.03 -31.42 12.26
C ALA A 157 0.12 -30.70 13.01
N VAL A 158 0.82 -31.39 13.91
CA VAL A 158 2.01 -30.87 14.63
C VAL A 158 3.09 -30.42 13.64
N ILE A 159 3.16 -30.99 12.43
CA ILE A 159 4.11 -30.54 11.39
C ILE A 159 3.96 -29.04 11.07
N PHE A 160 2.73 -28.51 11.12
CA PHE A 160 2.47 -27.09 10.84
C PHE A 160 3.05 -26.19 11.92
N LEU A 161 3.12 -26.64 13.19
CA LEU A 161 3.79 -25.88 14.27
C LEU A 161 5.30 -25.73 14.02
N LEU A 162 5.89 -26.60 13.22
CA LEU A 162 7.29 -26.52 12.83
C LEU A 162 7.46 -25.73 11.53
N VAL A 163 6.65 -25.99 10.53
CA VAL A 163 6.81 -25.38 9.18
C VAL A 163 6.37 -23.93 9.14
N ILE A 164 5.30 -23.55 9.85
CA ILE A 164 4.83 -22.15 9.91
C ILE A 164 5.92 -21.20 10.46
N PRO A 165 6.57 -21.48 11.62
CA PRO A 165 7.68 -20.66 12.09
C PRO A 165 8.87 -20.65 11.14
N VAL A 166 9.25 -21.79 10.55
CA VAL A 166 10.38 -21.87 9.60
C VAL A 166 10.12 -20.98 8.40
N LEU A 167 8.95 -21.10 7.77
CA LEU A 167 8.58 -20.23 6.65
C LEU A 167 8.44 -18.76 7.09
N GLY A 168 7.78 -18.50 8.23
CA GLY A 168 7.58 -17.16 8.77
C GLY A 168 8.89 -16.44 9.07
N VAL A 169 9.82 -17.10 9.73
CA VAL A 169 11.17 -16.56 9.99
C VAL A 169 11.93 -16.37 8.68
N GLY A 170 11.88 -17.35 7.77
CA GLY A 170 12.52 -17.23 6.44
C GLY A 170 12.01 -16.02 5.67
N LEU A 171 10.69 -15.83 5.58
CA LEU A 171 10.07 -14.67 4.94
C LEU A 171 10.44 -13.36 5.64
N ALA A 172 10.43 -13.33 6.98
CA ALA A 172 10.81 -12.15 7.76
C ALA A 172 12.28 -11.76 7.52
N LEU A 173 13.20 -12.74 7.43
CA LEU A 173 14.61 -12.52 7.11
C LEU A 173 14.77 -11.98 5.68
N VAL A 174 14.06 -12.53 4.70
CA VAL A 174 14.05 -12.02 3.33
C VAL A 174 13.60 -10.57 3.29
N VAL A 175 12.46 -10.25 3.90
CA VAL A 175 11.92 -8.89 3.95
C VAL A 175 12.90 -7.94 4.66
N ARG A 176 13.40 -8.32 5.84
CA ARG A 176 14.34 -7.50 6.62
C ARG A 176 15.63 -7.21 5.87
N SER A 177 16.15 -8.18 5.11
CA SER A 177 17.38 -8.03 4.33
C SER A 177 17.17 -7.21 3.05
N THR A 178 15.99 -7.28 2.45
CA THR A 178 15.70 -6.66 1.17
C THR A 178 15.27 -5.19 1.31
N MET A 179 14.54 -4.84 2.37
CA MET A 179 14.03 -3.46 2.58
C MET A 179 15.13 -2.38 2.59
N PRO A 180 16.28 -2.53 3.29
CA PRO A 180 17.33 -1.53 3.25
C PRO A 180 17.99 -1.40 1.87
N LEU A 181 18.05 -2.50 1.10
CA LEU A 181 18.57 -2.49 -0.27
C LEU A 181 17.63 -1.71 -1.19
N PHE A 182 16.34 -1.93 -1.12
CA PHE A 182 15.37 -1.14 -1.90
C PHE A 182 15.43 0.34 -1.57
N LYS A 183 15.52 0.72 -0.29
CA LYS A 183 15.70 2.13 0.08
C LYS A 183 16.93 2.77 -0.56
N ARG A 184 18.06 2.04 -0.64
CA ARG A 184 19.26 2.51 -1.35
C ARG A 184 19.04 2.63 -2.85
N VAL A 185 18.41 1.62 -3.45
CA VAL A 185 18.07 1.61 -4.89
C VAL A 185 17.22 2.80 -5.24
N PHE A 186 16.13 3.06 -4.51
CA PHE A 186 15.25 4.20 -4.77
C PHE A 186 16.00 5.54 -4.66
N LYS A 187 16.85 5.72 -3.63
CA LYS A 187 17.66 6.93 -3.50
C LYS A 187 18.63 7.12 -4.68
N LYS A 188 19.25 6.03 -5.17
CA LYS A 188 20.11 6.10 -6.36
C LYS A 188 19.30 6.36 -7.63
N TYR A 189 18.09 5.83 -7.70
CA TYR A 189 17.17 6.05 -8.82
C TYR A 189 16.74 7.53 -8.91
N ASP A 190 16.46 8.15 -7.77
CA ASP A 190 16.15 9.59 -7.70
C ASP A 190 17.34 10.44 -8.17
N ALA A 191 18.57 10.08 -7.76
CA ALA A 191 19.78 10.75 -8.21
C ALA A 191 20.02 10.58 -9.73
N LEU A 192 19.76 9.38 -10.26
CA LEU A 192 19.82 9.11 -11.69
C LEU A 192 18.80 9.95 -12.47
N ASN A 193 17.55 9.98 -12.00
CA ASN A 193 16.49 10.79 -12.62
C ASN A 193 16.82 12.30 -12.61
N SER A 194 17.36 12.81 -11.50
CA SER A 194 17.82 14.20 -11.39
C SER A 194 18.94 14.48 -12.39
N SER A 195 19.91 13.59 -12.55
CA SER A 195 20.99 13.72 -13.53
C SER A 195 20.47 13.72 -14.97
N VAL A 196 19.47 12.89 -15.28
CA VAL A 196 18.81 12.86 -16.60
C VAL A 196 18.09 14.20 -16.86
N GLN A 197 17.33 14.71 -15.89
CA GLN A 197 16.63 15.98 -16.02
C GLN A 197 17.61 17.13 -16.22
N GLU A 198 18.71 17.17 -15.48
CA GLU A 198 19.78 18.18 -15.63
C GLU A 198 20.40 18.12 -17.03
N ASN A 199 20.73 16.92 -17.51
CA ASN A 199 21.30 16.71 -18.84
C ASN A 199 20.34 17.15 -19.94
N ILE A 200 19.05 16.79 -19.87
CA ILE A 200 18.04 17.20 -20.85
C ILE A 200 17.87 18.73 -20.87
N LYS A 201 17.81 19.37 -19.69
CA LYS A 201 17.74 20.84 -19.60
C LYS A 201 18.99 21.51 -20.14
N GLY A 202 20.16 20.92 -19.86
CA GLY A 202 21.48 21.39 -20.29
C GLY A 202 21.92 20.92 -21.67
N MET A 203 21.08 20.23 -22.46
CA MET A 203 21.46 19.56 -23.71
C MET A 203 22.13 20.50 -24.73
N ARG A 204 21.71 21.76 -24.81
CA ARG A 204 22.36 22.77 -25.68
C ARG A 204 23.81 23.00 -25.28
N VAL A 205 24.08 23.05 -23.97
CA VAL A 205 25.44 23.27 -23.43
C VAL A 205 26.29 22.01 -23.70
N VAL A 206 25.76 20.80 -23.42
CA VAL A 206 26.44 19.55 -23.71
C VAL A 206 26.85 19.45 -25.17
N LYS A 207 25.94 19.82 -26.09
CA LYS A 207 26.18 19.88 -27.54
C LYS A 207 27.22 20.93 -27.93
N SER A 208 27.13 22.13 -27.38
CA SER A 208 28.05 23.21 -27.69
C SER A 208 29.50 22.90 -27.29
N TYR A 209 29.69 22.16 -26.23
CA TYR A 209 31.02 21.77 -25.72
C TYR A 209 31.45 20.35 -26.15
N VAL A 210 30.68 19.67 -27.03
CA VAL A 210 30.96 18.31 -27.52
C VAL A 210 31.24 17.32 -26.38
N ARG A 211 30.40 17.37 -25.33
CA ARG A 211 30.57 16.56 -24.12
C ARG A 211 29.63 15.36 -24.02
N GLU A 212 29.01 14.95 -25.12
CA GLU A 212 28.05 13.86 -25.18
C GLU A 212 28.64 12.54 -24.66
N GLU A 213 29.90 12.25 -25.00
CA GLU A 213 30.53 10.99 -24.60
C GLU A 213 30.82 10.94 -23.09
N TYR A 214 31.19 12.07 -22.51
CA TYR A 214 31.34 12.20 -21.07
C TYR A 214 30.01 11.98 -20.32
N GLU A 215 28.92 12.59 -20.81
CA GLU A 215 27.59 12.42 -20.22
C GLU A 215 27.07 10.97 -20.35
N LYS A 216 27.33 10.29 -21.48
CA LYS A 216 27.03 8.87 -21.66
C LYS A 216 27.76 8.00 -20.65
N GLN A 217 29.05 8.24 -20.42
CA GLN A 217 29.84 7.49 -19.43
C GLN A 217 29.36 7.75 -18.00
N LYS A 218 29.07 9.00 -17.65
CA LYS A 218 28.50 9.39 -16.35
C LYS A 218 27.17 8.70 -16.09
N PHE A 219 26.27 8.73 -17.07
CA PHE A 219 24.98 8.04 -16.98
C PHE A 219 25.15 6.52 -16.90
N GLY A 220 26.03 5.93 -17.73
CA GLY A 220 26.31 4.50 -17.73
C GLY A 220 26.84 4.01 -16.38
N ALA A 221 27.73 4.77 -15.74
CA ALA A 221 28.24 4.44 -14.39
C ALA A 221 27.11 4.48 -13.34
N ALA A 222 26.28 5.50 -13.36
CA ALA A 222 25.14 5.63 -12.45
C ALA A 222 24.10 4.52 -12.66
N ALA A 223 23.79 4.18 -13.91
CA ALA A 223 22.88 3.10 -14.27
C ALA A 223 23.43 1.73 -13.82
N ALA A 224 24.74 1.47 -14.01
CA ALA A 224 25.37 0.24 -13.54
C ALA A 224 25.34 0.11 -12.00
N ASP A 225 25.44 1.21 -11.29
CA ASP A 225 25.35 1.24 -9.82
C ASP A 225 23.95 0.91 -9.32
N VAL A 226 22.91 1.44 -9.97
CA VAL A 226 21.51 1.10 -9.72
C VAL A 226 21.28 -0.39 -10.03
N GLN A 227 21.73 -0.87 -11.21
CA GLN A 227 21.60 -2.27 -11.61
C GLN A 227 22.22 -3.22 -10.57
N ARG A 228 23.41 -2.91 -10.07
CA ARG A 228 24.11 -3.75 -9.10
C ARG A 228 23.33 -3.92 -7.79
N ASP A 229 22.82 -2.83 -7.24
CA ASP A 229 22.06 -2.88 -5.99
C ASP A 229 20.68 -3.51 -6.20
N PHE A 230 20.01 -3.23 -7.33
CA PHE A 230 18.75 -3.85 -7.70
C PHE A 230 18.91 -5.36 -7.86
N THR A 231 19.95 -5.81 -8.58
CA THR A 231 20.26 -7.25 -8.76
C THR A 231 20.50 -7.94 -7.41
N ARG A 232 21.15 -7.27 -6.45
CA ARG A 232 21.33 -7.84 -5.11
C ARG A 232 20.00 -8.00 -4.37
N ALA A 233 19.14 -6.99 -4.43
CA ALA A 233 17.83 -7.03 -3.81
C ALA A 233 16.96 -8.15 -4.43
N GLU A 234 16.93 -8.24 -5.77
CA GLU A 234 16.18 -9.26 -6.49
C GLU A 234 16.68 -10.69 -6.24
N ARG A 235 18.01 -10.89 -6.10
CA ARG A 235 18.58 -12.20 -5.74
C ARG A 235 18.09 -12.68 -4.37
N ILE A 236 17.95 -11.78 -3.40
CA ILE A 236 17.43 -12.14 -2.08
C ILE A 236 15.93 -12.44 -2.17
N LEU A 237 15.16 -11.63 -2.92
CA LEU A 237 13.74 -11.87 -3.15
C LEU A 237 13.48 -13.17 -3.92
N ALA A 238 14.32 -13.49 -4.90
CA ALA A 238 14.21 -14.71 -5.67
C ALA A 238 14.26 -15.97 -4.79
N PHE A 239 14.89 -15.91 -3.59
CA PHE A 239 14.92 -17.01 -2.63
C PHE A 239 13.56 -17.31 -2.00
N ASN A 240 12.61 -16.37 -2.10
CA ASN A 240 11.28 -16.52 -1.51
C ASN A 240 10.51 -17.72 -2.08
N ASN A 241 10.50 -17.86 -3.43
CA ASN A 241 9.81 -18.98 -4.09
C ASN A 241 10.43 -20.35 -3.78
N PRO A 242 11.75 -20.57 -3.88
CA PRO A 242 12.38 -21.81 -3.47
C PRO A 242 12.13 -22.18 -2.01
N LEU A 243 12.18 -21.21 -1.08
CA LEU A 243 11.88 -21.45 0.33
C LEU A 243 10.46 -21.95 0.55
N MET A 244 9.49 -21.28 -0.08
CA MET A 244 8.10 -21.71 -0.03
C MET A 244 7.93 -23.11 -0.62
N GLN A 245 8.49 -23.35 -1.81
CA GLN A 245 8.40 -24.63 -2.49
C GLN A 245 9.02 -25.77 -1.67
N PHE A 246 10.15 -25.50 -1.02
CA PHE A 246 10.76 -26.45 -0.08
C PHE A 246 9.82 -26.79 1.08
N CYS A 247 9.20 -25.78 1.70
CA CYS A 247 8.24 -26.01 2.78
C CYS A 247 7.02 -26.82 2.30
N VAL A 248 6.49 -26.52 1.10
CA VAL A 248 5.38 -27.27 0.49
C VAL A 248 5.75 -28.74 0.31
N TYR A 249 6.89 -29.02 -0.32
CA TYR A 249 7.32 -30.39 -0.55
C TYR A 249 7.68 -31.12 0.75
N ALA A 250 8.30 -30.44 1.72
CA ALA A 250 8.59 -31.02 3.01
C ALA A 250 7.31 -31.49 3.73
N VAL A 251 6.27 -30.62 3.76
CA VAL A 251 4.96 -30.99 4.32
C VAL A 251 4.31 -32.11 3.52
N MET A 252 4.34 -32.03 2.17
CA MET A 252 3.76 -33.03 1.30
C MET A 252 4.39 -34.41 1.53
N VAL A 253 5.73 -34.49 1.55
CA VAL A 253 6.46 -35.74 1.81
C VAL A 253 6.14 -36.28 3.23
N PHE A 254 6.11 -35.40 4.23
CA PHE A 254 5.75 -35.81 5.60
C PHE A 254 4.32 -36.36 5.67
N VAL A 255 3.34 -35.61 5.15
CA VAL A 255 1.91 -36.00 5.18
C VAL A 255 1.70 -37.31 4.41
N LEU A 256 2.32 -37.45 3.24
CA LEU A 256 2.21 -38.70 2.46
C LEU A 256 2.91 -39.90 3.15
N SER A 257 4.13 -39.73 3.66
CA SER A 257 4.90 -40.81 4.26
C SER A 257 4.30 -41.25 5.60
N PHE A 258 4.20 -40.32 6.55
CA PHE A 258 3.67 -40.67 7.89
C PHE A 258 2.16 -40.84 7.88
N GLY A 259 1.43 -40.10 7.02
CA GLY A 259 -0.01 -40.31 6.83
C GLY A 259 -0.33 -41.67 6.28
N SER A 260 0.35 -42.13 5.22
CA SER A 260 0.16 -43.46 4.66
C SER A 260 0.55 -44.54 5.66
N TYR A 261 1.66 -44.38 6.40
CA TYR A 261 2.04 -45.28 7.46
C TYR A 261 0.95 -45.40 8.55
N THR A 262 0.41 -44.24 8.98
CA THR A 262 -0.66 -44.22 9.99
C THR A 262 -1.96 -44.83 9.47
N VAL A 263 -2.36 -44.57 8.22
CA VAL A 263 -3.55 -45.15 7.58
C VAL A 263 -3.44 -46.67 7.52
N ILE A 264 -2.28 -47.19 7.11
CA ILE A 264 -2.05 -48.63 6.96
C ILE A 264 -2.03 -49.33 8.33
N THR A 265 -1.26 -48.80 9.29
CA THR A 265 -1.10 -49.41 10.63
C THR A 265 -2.38 -49.37 11.46
N SER A 266 -3.14 -48.27 11.38
CA SER A 266 -4.40 -48.12 12.09
C SER A 266 -5.61 -48.71 11.35
N ARG A 267 -5.41 -49.25 10.14
CA ARG A 267 -6.49 -49.69 9.24
C ARG A 267 -7.56 -48.61 9.00
N GLY A 268 -7.15 -47.35 8.99
CA GLY A 268 -8.03 -46.23 8.80
C GLY A 268 -8.78 -45.74 10.05
N LEU A 269 -8.50 -46.30 11.24
CA LEU A 269 -9.16 -45.86 12.48
C LEU A 269 -8.60 -44.59 13.08
N ALA A 270 -7.29 -44.35 12.96
CA ALA A 270 -6.64 -43.13 13.48
C ALA A 270 -6.55 -41.99 12.45
N LEU A 271 -6.41 -42.34 11.19
CA LEU A 271 -6.39 -41.42 10.05
C LEU A 271 -6.92 -42.17 8.82
N ASP A 272 -7.82 -41.55 8.08
CA ASP A 272 -8.33 -42.14 6.85
C ASP A 272 -7.75 -41.42 5.58
N VAL A 273 -8.00 -41.96 4.40
CA VAL A 273 -7.47 -41.47 3.14
C VAL A 273 -8.04 -40.09 2.80
N GLY A 274 -9.31 -39.83 3.10
CA GLY A 274 -9.96 -38.56 2.90
C GLY A 274 -9.35 -37.45 3.78
N GLN A 275 -9.12 -37.79 5.06
CA GLN A 275 -8.45 -36.89 6.00
C GLN A 275 -7.03 -36.54 5.54
N MET A 276 -6.26 -37.53 5.08
CA MET A 276 -4.92 -37.31 4.53
C MET A 276 -4.96 -36.37 3.30
N SER A 277 -5.91 -36.58 2.40
CA SER A 277 -6.11 -35.71 1.23
C SER A 277 -6.43 -34.27 1.62
N SER A 278 -7.32 -34.06 2.60
CA SER A 278 -7.66 -32.75 3.12
C SER A 278 -6.47 -32.04 3.77
N MET A 279 -5.63 -32.77 4.50
CA MET A 279 -4.41 -32.22 5.09
C MET A 279 -3.48 -31.64 4.03
N LEU A 280 -3.34 -32.25 2.85
CA LEU A 280 -2.57 -31.71 1.74
C LEU A 280 -3.16 -30.36 1.28
N THR A 281 -4.49 -30.27 1.15
CA THR A 281 -5.16 -29.03 0.76
C THR A 281 -4.97 -27.92 1.80
N TYR A 282 -5.16 -28.24 3.09
CA TYR A 282 -4.92 -27.27 4.17
C TYR A 282 -3.46 -26.83 4.24
N SER A 283 -2.51 -27.72 3.90
CA SER A 283 -1.09 -27.36 3.81
C SER A 283 -0.85 -26.24 2.80
N PHE A 284 -1.40 -26.35 1.60
CA PHE A 284 -1.32 -25.32 0.58
C PHE A 284 -1.97 -24.01 1.05
N GLN A 285 -3.17 -24.08 1.64
CA GLN A 285 -3.87 -22.90 2.12
C GLN A 285 -3.08 -22.15 3.19
N ILE A 286 -2.50 -22.86 4.16
CA ILE A 286 -1.67 -22.29 5.24
C ILE A 286 -0.43 -21.60 4.66
N LEU A 287 0.34 -22.28 3.82
CA LEU A 287 1.59 -21.77 3.28
C LEU A 287 1.36 -20.60 2.32
N MET A 288 0.33 -20.67 1.46
CA MET A 288 -0.07 -19.58 0.58
C MET A 288 -0.54 -18.35 1.36
N SER A 289 -1.30 -18.55 2.44
CA SER A 289 -1.76 -17.45 3.28
C SER A 289 -0.59 -16.72 3.95
N LEU A 290 0.42 -17.46 4.40
CA LEU A 290 1.63 -16.87 5.01
C LEU A 290 2.44 -16.09 3.98
N MET A 291 2.60 -16.59 2.77
CA MET A 291 3.27 -15.88 1.67
C MET A 291 2.54 -14.60 1.30
N MET A 292 1.20 -14.66 1.15
CA MET A 292 0.38 -13.48 0.86
C MET A 292 0.45 -12.44 1.98
N LEU A 293 0.48 -12.87 3.24
CA LEU A 293 0.64 -11.97 4.38
C LEU A 293 1.97 -11.21 4.33
N SER A 294 3.05 -11.87 3.94
CA SER A 294 4.35 -11.23 3.70
C SER A 294 4.27 -10.15 2.62
N MET A 295 3.59 -10.45 1.50
CA MET A 295 3.39 -9.48 0.41
C MET A 295 2.56 -8.27 0.86
N VAL A 296 1.50 -8.49 1.62
CA VAL A 296 0.68 -7.41 2.21
C VAL A 296 1.53 -6.50 3.10
N PHE A 297 2.41 -7.07 3.93
CA PHE A 297 3.29 -6.28 4.79
C PHE A 297 4.24 -5.38 3.99
N VAL A 298 4.83 -5.90 2.91
CA VAL A 298 5.70 -5.11 2.02
C VAL A 298 4.92 -3.96 1.38
N MET A 299 3.72 -4.24 0.84
CA MET A 299 2.87 -3.23 0.20
C MET A 299 2.43 -2.13 1.16
N ILE A 300 2.05 -2.48 2.39
CA ILE A 300 1.68 -1.49 3.43
C ILE A 300 2.90 -0.63 3.79
N THR A 301 4.08 -1.23 3.89
CA THR A 301 5.31 -0.49 4.20
C THR A 301 5.67 0.51 3.10
N MET A 302 5.57 0.11 1.83
CA MET A 302 5.79 1.01 0.69
C MET A 302 4.76 2.15 0.64
N ALA A 303 3.49 1.84 0.90
CA ALA A 303 2.43 2.85 0.92
C ALA A 303 2.52 3.80 2.13
N SER A 304 3.21 3.43 3.19
CA SER A 304 3.40 4.26 4.39
C SER A 304 4.12 5.57 4.07
N GLU A 305 5.09 5.55 3.16
CA GLU A 305 5.81 6.76 2.70
C GLU A 305 4.88 7.71 1.92
N SER A 306 4.07 7.15 1.00
CA SER A 306 3.05 7.90 0.27
C SER A 306 1.99 8.47 1.22
N ALA A 307 1.56 7.69 2.22
CA ALA A 307 0.62 8.12 3.25
C ALA A 307 1.16 9.27 4.09
N GLN A 308 2.44 9.25 4.45
CA GLN A 308 3.08 10.32 5.19
C GLN A 308 3.08 11.63 4.39
N ARG A 309 3.46 11.58 3.10
CA ARG A 309 3.46 12.75 2.20
C ARG A 309 2.07 13.36 2.03
N ILE A 310 1.02 12.53 1.99
CA ILE A 310 -0.38 12.98 1.95
C ILE A 310 -0.76 13.66 3.25
N VAL A 311 -0.40 13.07 4.39
CA VAL A 311 -0.72 13.63 5.72
C VAL A 311 -0.01 14.96 5.94
N GLU A 312 1.22 15.14 5.43
CA GLU A 312 1.91 16.43 5.44
C GLU A 312 1.06 17.51 4.77
N VAL A 313 0.48 17.22 3.59
CA VAL A 313 -0.41 18.17 2.90
C VAL A 313 -1.69 18.43 3.69
N LEU A 314 -2.33 17.37 4.22
CA LEU A 314 -3.60 17.53 4.94
C LEU A 314 -3.46 18.27 6.28
N CYS A 315 -2.29 18.16 6.93
CA CYS A 315 -2.01 18.78 8.22
C CYS A 315 -1.31 20.14 8.13
N GLU A 316 -0.87 20.54 6.92
CA GLU A 316 -0.23 21.84 6.72
C GLU A 316 -1.25 22.96 6.96
N GLU A 317 -0.88 23.96 7.73
CA GLU A 317 -1.71 25.13 7.99
C GLU A 317 -1.31 26.26 7.06
N SER A 318 -2.30 27.01 6.56
CA SER A 318 -2.05 28.19 5.76
C SER A 318 -1.31 29.24 6.59
N ALA A 319 -0.24 29.81 6.02
CA ALA A 319 0.49 30.90 6.66
C ALA A 319 -0.34 32.18 6.76
N LEU A 320 -1.37 32.31 5.90
CA LEU A 320 -2.32 33.41 5.92
C LEU A 320 -3.66 32.89 6.47
N GLN A 321 -4.07 33.41 7.61
CA GLN A 321 -5.35 33.11 8.23
C GLN A 321 -6.13 34.40 8.44
N SER A 322 -7.44 34.35 8.23
CA SER A 322 -8.30 35.48 8.60
C SER A 322 -8.32 35.63 10.12
N PRO A 323 -8.29 36.85 10.66
CA PRO A 323 -8.42 37.07 12.08
C PRO A 323 -9.82 36.62 12.58
N GLU A 324 -9.96 36.36 13.88
CA GLU A 324 -11.23 35.93 14.50
C GLU A 324 -12.40 36.87 14.21
N ASN A 325 -12.11 38.16 14.13
CA ASN A 325 -13.09 39.23 13.85
C ASN A 325 -12.64 40.04 12.60
N PRO A 326 -12.83 39.50 11.37
CA PRO A 326 -12.43 40.21 10.16
C PRO A 326 -13.33 41.40 9.89
N VAL A 327 -12.72 42.52 9.45
CA VAL A 327 -13.45 43.67 8.91
C VAL A 327 -14.08 43.28 7.58
N ARG A 328 -15.41 43.37 7.47
CA ARG A 328 -16.17 42.98 6.27
C ARG A 328 -16.64 44.15 5.42
N GLU A 329 -16.57 45.36 5.97
CA GLU A 329 -16.98 46.58 5.28
C GLU A 329 -15.81 47.54 5.25
N VAL A 330 -15.47 48.00 4.03
CA VAL A 330 -14.48 49.05 3.78
C VAL A 330 -15.22 50.36 3.78
N LYS A 331 -14.90 51.26 4.71
CA LYS A 331 -15.61 52.53 4.88
C LYS A 331 -15.29 53.53 3.76
N ASP A 332 -14.04 53.59 3.35
CA ASP A 332 -13.54 54.44 2.27
C ASP A 332 -12.35 53.76 1.59
N GLY A 333 -11.75 54.40 0.55
CA GLY A 333 -10.61 53.87 -0.19
C GLY A 333 -9.26 54.35 0.32
N SER A 334 -9.16 54.82 1.57
CA SER A 334 -7.87 55.22 2.16
C SER A 334 -7.06 53.98 2.58
N ILE A 335 -5.73 54.11 2.45
CA ILE A 335 -4.79 53.04 2.82
C ILE A 335 -3.67 53.63 3.65
N ASP A 336 -3.47 53.11 4.85
CA ASP A 336 -2.41 53.52 5.76
C ASP A 336 -1.42 52.36 5.95
N PHE A 337 -0.15 52.57 5.64
CA PHE A 337 0.97 51.71 6.03
C PHE A 337 1.65 52.37 7.22
N ASP A 338 1.71 51.69 8.33
CA ASP A 338 2.33 52.15 9.58
C ASP A 338 3.48 51.20 9.92
N ASN A 339 4.71 51.65 9.66
CA ASN A 339 5.95 50.89 9.86
C ASN A 339 5.88 49.44 9.35
N VAL A 340 5.31 49.24 8.17
CA VAL A 340 5.06 47.91 7.59
C VAL A 340 6.35 47.28 7.08
N SER A 341 6.65 46.10 7.55
CA SER A 341 7.76 45.28 7.05
C SER A 341 7.24 43.89 6.64
N PHE A 342 7.73 43.37 5.51
CA PHE A 342 7.24 42.12 4.95
C PHE A 342 8.37 41.21 4.43
N LYS A 343 8.22 39.90 4.65
CA LYS A 343 9.04 38.84 4.07
C LYS A 343 8.13 37.77 3.42
N TYR A 344 8.50 37.28 2.25
CA TYR A 344 7.78 36.16 1.60
C TYR A 344 7.90 34.84 2.34
N ALA A 345 9.04 34.60 3.00
CA ALA A 345 9.24 33.43 3.86
C ALA A 345 9.82 33.87 5.21
N LYS A 346 9.35 33.28 6.31
CA LYS A 346 9.86 33.58 7.66
C LYS A 346 11.37 33.37 7.80
N THR A 347 11.93 32.45 7.01
CA THR A 347 13.35 32.11 6.96
C THR A 347 14.17 32.98 6.00
N ALA A 348 13.55 33.90 5.25
CA ALA A 348 14.28 34.75 4.31
C ALA A 348 15.25 35.68 5.07
N GLU A 349 16.51 35.76 4.57
CA GLU A 349 17.55 36.62 5.18
C GLU A 349 17.25 38.10 4.98
N ARG A 350 16.59 38.47 3.86
CA ARG A 350 16.29 39.88 3.51
C ARG A 350 14.79 40.12 3.58
N MET A 351 14.44 41.32 4.03
CA MET A 351 13.08 41.81 3.95
C MET A 351 12.76 42.24 2.51
N ALA A 352 11.55 41.95 2.03
CA ALA A 352 11.02 42.46 0.79
C ALA A 352 10.56 43.93 0.93
N LEU A 353 9.94 44.23 2.07
CA LEU A 353 9.61 45.59 2.50
C LEU A 353 10.16 45.82 3.91
N SER A 354 10.63 47.00 4.22
CA SER A 354 11.18 47.34 5.55
C SER A 354 10.79 48.73 5.96
N GLY A 355 10.05 48.89 7.08
CA GLY A 355 9.72 50.14 7.69
C GLY A 355 8.97 51.10 6.75
N ILE A 356 7.94 50.61 6.05
CA ILE A 356 7.17 51.45 5.13
C ILE A 356 6.12 52.24 5.91
N ASP A 357 6.22 53.56 5.84
CA ASP A 357 5.23 54.53 6.32
C ASP A 357 4.65 55.29 5.13
N LEU A 358 3.37 55.05 4.83
CA LEU A 358 2.72 55.67 3.66
C LEU A 358 1.22 55.83 3.93
N HIS A 359 0.71 57.03 3.69
CA HIS A 359 -0.70 57.36 3.83
C HIS A 359 -1.29 57.74 2.48
N ILE A 360 -2.29 57.01 2.03
CA ILE A 360 -2.98 57.19 0.76
C ILE A 360 -4.42 57.59 1.04
N ARG A 361 -4.87 58.72 0.51
CA ARG A 361 -6.25 59.19 0.68
C ARG A 361 -7.18 58.53 -0.33
N SER A 362 -8.45 58.40 0.04
CA SER A 362 -9.47 57.90 -0.90
C SER A 362 -9.49 58.75 -2.19
N GLY A 363 -9.41 58.06 -3.34
CA GLY A 363 -9.37 58.69 -4.66
C GLY A 363 -8.03 59.29 -5.09
N GLU A 364 -6.97 59.17 -4.29
CA GLU A 364 -5.64 59.62 -4.63
C GLU A 364 -4.96 58.68 -5.64
N THR A 365 -4.21 59.29 -6.59
CA THR A 365 -3.41 58.55 -7.57
C THR A 365 -1.94 58.55 -7.16
N ILE A 366 -1.36 57.40 -6.90
CA ILE A 366 0.04 57.26 -6.50
C ILE A 366 0.87 56.60 -7.59
N GLY A 367 2.01 57.18 -7.94
CA GLY A 367 2.99 56.59 -8.86
C GLY A 367 4.14 55.93 -8.10
N ILE A 368 4.36 54.61 -8.29
CA ILE A 368 5.45 53.87 -7.68
C ILE A 368 6.54 53.62 -8.71
N ILE A 369 7.72 54.25 -8.53
CA ILE A 369 8.87 54.21 -9.46
C ILE A 369 10.05 53.50 -8.78
N GLY A 370 10.76 52.68 -9.53
CA GLY A 370 11.97 51.98 -9.05
C GLY A 370 12.47 50.94 -10.03
N GLY A 371 13.70 50.48 -9.87
CA GLY A 371 14.33 49.46 -10.69
C GLY A 371 13.66 48.09 -10.64
N THR A 372 14.02 47.18 -11.54
CA THR A 372 13.58 45.78 -11.48
C THR A 372 14.08 45.13 -10.18
N GLY A 373 13.22 44.43 -9.46
CA GLY A 373 13.57 43.81 -8.17
C GLY A 373 13.47 44.71 -6.94
N SER A 374 13.01 45.97 -7.05
CA SER A 374 12.85 46.91 -5.92
C SER A 374 11.54 46.72 -5.12
N SER A 375 10.91 45.58 -5.22
CA SER A 375 9.71 45.18 -4.46
C SER A 375 8.47 46.08 -4.67
N LYS A 376 8.35 46.75 -5.83
CA LYS A 376 7.15 47.54 -6.16
C LYS A 376 5.86 46.75 -6.14
N SER A 377 5.86 45.60 -6.81
CA SER A 377 4.70 44.68 -6.85
C SER A 377 4.42 44.01 -5.52
N THR A 378 5.38 44.05 -4.58
CA THR A 378 5.19 43.52 -3.21
C THR A 378 4.47 44.55 -2.34
N LEU A 379 4.58 45.84 -2.63
CA LEU A 379 3.91 46.89 -1.91
C LEU A 379 2.43 46.99 -2.30
N ILE A 380 2.09 46.69 -3.57
CA ILE A 380 0.73 46.62 -4.11
C ILE A 380 0.09 45.26 -3.76
#